data_e7785de837d16e0d8c857f6bfa51b8dc
#
_entry.id   e7785de837d16e0d8c857f6bfa51b8dc
#
_cell.length_a   1.000
_cell.length_b   1.000
_cell.length_c   1.000
_cell.angle_alpha   90.00
_cell.angle_beta   90.00
_cell.angle_gamma   90.00
#
_symmetry.space_group_name_H-M   'P 1'
#
loop_
_entity.id
_entity.type
_entity.pdbx_description
1 polymer ?
#
loop_
_entity_poly.entity_id
_entity_poly.type
_entity_poly.pdbx_seq_one_letter_code
_entity_poly.pdbx_strand_id
1 'polypeptide(L)'
;MWKIYSCQLTRNRGPHRNYMNMLDEEACRTLIETVYEPHYEHYAKDFGTTIAGFFSDEPEIGNGHLYEMDRRIYENEDQPWSQELQHDLENRWGKDYLKYLPLLWEAEFEENLTAKVRYGYMDLVTRRVEMDFSKQIGNWCRDHGVQYIGHLIEDNNQHARCGSSLGHFFEDFQDRICQESMILAVR
;
A
#
# COMPACT_ATOMS: atom_id res chain seq x y z
N MET A 1 0.13 1.04 36.63
CA MET A 1 -0.37 -0.24 36.08
C MET A 1 0.48 -0.60 34.87
N TRP A 2 1.00 -1.83 34.78
CA TRP A 2 1.74 -2.29 33.59
C TRP A 2 0.75 -2.89 32.60
N LYS A 3 0.85 -2.51 31.32
CA LYS A 3 0.14 -3.18 30.22
C LYS A 3 1.17 -3.97 29.41
N ILE A 4 0.85 -5.20 29.05
CA ILE A 4 1.69 -6.08 28.23
C ILE A 4 0.94 -6.35 26.94
N TYR A 5 1.61 -6.12 25.82
CA TYR A 5 1.09 -6.35 24.47
C TYR A 5 1.84 -7.51 23.80
N SER A 6 1.13 -8.33 23.07
CA SER A 6 1.71 -9.36 22.21
C SER A 6 1.30 -9.10 20.79
N CYS A 7 2.27 -8.86 19.92
CA CYS A 7 2.06 -8.69 18.49
C CYS A 7 2.46 -9.98 17.77
N GLN A 8 1.64 -10.42 16.83
CA GLN A 8 1.88 -11.61 16.02
C GLN A 8 1.80 -11.26 14.55
N LEU A 9 2.65 -11.87 13.74
CA LEU A 9 2.51 -11.82 12.30
C LEU A 9 1.35 -12.73 11.89
N THR A 10 0.45 -12.17 11.08
CA THR A 10 -0.71 -12.90 10.55
C THR A 10 -0.68 -12.86 9.02
N ARG A 11 -1.59 -13.59 8.40
CA ARG A 11 -1.90 -13.44 6.98
C ARG A 11 -3.18 -12.62 6.83
N ASN A 12 -3.36 -12.04 5.66
CA ASN A 12 -4.61 -11.39 5.30
C ASN A 12 -5.82 -12.30 5.57
N ARG A 13 -6.98 -11.70 5.85
CA ARG A 13 -8.20 -12.43 6.23
C ARG A 13 -9.14 -12.60 5.03
N GLY A 14 -10.06 -13.56 5.18
CA GLY A 14 -11.14 -13.76 4.23
C GLY A 14 -10.67 -14.04 2.80
N PRO A 15 -11.29 -13.44 1.80
CA PRO A 15 -10.95 -13.63 0.39
C PRO A 15 -9.55 -13.10 0.04
N HIS A 16 -9.01 -12.18 0.81
CA HIS A 16 -7.68 -11.58 0.60
C HIS A 16 -6.53 -12.37 1.21
N ARG A 17 -6.81 -13.54 1.81
CA ARG A 17 -5.79 -14.33 2.52
C ARG A 17 -4.56 -14.66 1.67
N ASN A 18 -4.75 -14.83 0.38
CA ASN A 18 -3.70 -15.17 -0.58
C ASN A 18 -3.28 -13.96 -1.43
N TYR A 19 -3.74 -12.77 -1.09
CA TYR A 19 -3.32 -11.56 -1.77
C TYR A 19 -1.86 -11.26 -1.44
N MET A 20 -1.12 -10.78 -2.44
CA MET A 20 0.29 -10.43 -2.26
C MET A 20 0.47 -9.28 -1.26
N ASN A 21 1.63 -9.24 -0.62
CA ASN A 21 2.00 -8.13 0.23
C ASN A 21 2.63 -7.01 -0.62
N MET A 22 1.93 -5.91 -0.82
CA MET A 22 2.44 -4.78 -1.60
C MET A 22 3.55 -3.97 -0.90
N LEU A 23 3.84 -4.29 0.37
CA LEU A 23 4.95 -3.72 1.13
C LEU A 23 6.19 -4.60 1.08
N ASP A 24 6.22 -5.62 0.24
CA ASP A 24 7.28 -6.60 0.09
C ASP A 24 7.78 -6.56 -1.36
N GLU A 25 9.01 -6.11 -1.54
CA GLU A 25 9.64 -5.94 -2.86
C GLU A 25 9.69 -7.26 -3.64
N GLU A 26 9.98 -8.36 -2.98
CA GLU A 26 10.05 -9.69 -3.57
C GLU A 26 8.68 -10.20 -4.04
N ALA A 27 7.63 -9.96 -3.25
CA ALA A 27 6.27 -10.33 -3.63
C ALA A 27 5.82 -9.57 -4.88
N CYS A 28 6.11 -8.27 -4.96
CA CYS A 28 5.79 -7.46 -6.12
C CYS A 28 6.62 -7.85 -7.35
N ARG A 29 7.89 -8.19 -7.17
CA ARG A 29 8.73 -8.74 -8.25
C ARG A 29 8.17 -10.05 -8.77
N THR A 30 7.73 -10.95 -7.89
CA THR A 30 7.09 -12.21 -8.28
C THR A 30 5.83 -11.98 -9.13
N LEU A 31 5.04 -10.95 -8.82
CA LEU A 31 3.90 -10.56 -9.65
C LEU A 31 4.36 -10.17 -11.08
N ILE A 32 5.41 -9.37 -11.19
CA ILE A 32 5.96 -8.98 -12.51
C ILE A 32 6.42 -10.21 -13.28
N GLU A 33 7.21 -11.08 -12.67
CA GLU A 33 7.76 -12.29 -13.30
C GLU A 33 6.67 -13.30 -13.71
N THR A 34 5.57 -13.38 -12.97
CA THR A 34 4.52 -14.37 -13.24
C THR A 34 3.39 -13.86 -14.14
N VAL A 35 3.20 -12.56 -14.22
CA VAL A 35 2.10 -11.96 -14.99
C VAL A 35 2.62 -11.09 -16.14
N TYR A 36 3.46 -10.14 -15.86
CA TYR A 36 3.87 -9.13 -16.84
C TYR A 36 4.88 -9.68 -17.86
N GLU A 37 5.91 -10.37 -17.39
CA GLU A 37 6.92 -10.98 -18.27
C GLU A 37 6.33 -11.98 -19.27
N PRO A 38 5.43 -12.92 -18.90
CA PRO A 38 4.80 -13.80 -19.86
C PRO A 38 3.96 -13.08 -20.90
N HIS A 39 3.31 -11.95 -20.53
CA HIS A 39 2.60 -11.14 -21.53
C HIS A 39 3.56 -10.52 -22.53
N TYR A 40 4.68 -9.99 -22.05
CA TYR A 40 5.70 -9.45 -22.95
C TYR A 40 6.33 -10.52 -23.84
N GLU A 41 6.66 -11.68 -23.30
CA GLU A 41 7.20 -12.81 -24.10
C GLU A 41 6.29 -13.21 -25.26
N HIS A 42 4.96 -13.18 -25.05
CA HIS A 42 3.99 -13.57 -26.08
C HIS A 42 3.62 -12.43 -27.05
N TYR A 43 3.56 -11.21 -26.55
CA TYR A 43 2.95 -10.08 -27.26
C TYR A 43 3.89 -8.88 -27.42
N ALA A 44 5.19 -9.04 -27.34
CA ALA A 44 6.17 -7.95 -27.43
C ALA A 44 5.96 -7.03 -28.64
N LYS A 45 5.51 -7.60 -29.79
CA LYS A 45 5.25 -6.84 -31.02
C LYS A 45 4.06 -5.91 -30.93
N ASP A 46 3.14 -6.18 -30.02
CA ASP A 46 1.91 -5.43 -29.82
C ASP A 46 2.06 -4.35 -28.73
N PHE A 47 3.15 -4.41 -27.95
CA PHE A 47 3.44 -3.42 -26.92
C PHE A 47 3.68 -2.04 -27.52
N GLY A 48 3.08 -1.02 -26.92
CA GLY A 48 3.14 0.35 -27.43
C GLY A 48 2.30 0.64 -28.69
N THR A 49 1.63 -0.40 -29.22
CA THR A 49 0.76 -0.27 -30.39
C THR A 49 -0.66 -0.73 -30.08
N THR A 50 -0.91 -2.02 -30.00
CA THR A 50 -2.20 -2.61 -29.63
C THR A 50 -2.37 -2.67 -28.12
N ILE A 51 -1.31 -3.05 -27.38
CA ILE A 51 -1.27 -3.06 -25.92
C ILE A 51 -0.69 -1.72 -25.46
N ALA A 52 -1.57 -0.83 -25.00
CA ALA A 52 -1.18 0.50 -24.55
C ALA A 52 -0.58 0.48 -23.12
N GLY A 53 -0.97 -0.49 -22.30
CA GLY A 53 -0.52 -0.56 -20.91
C GLY A 53 -1.22 -1.63 -20.09
N PHE A 54 -0.94 -1.59 -18.81
CA PHE A 54 -1.57 -2.42 -17.79
C PHE A 54 -2.39 -1.56 -16.84
N PHE A 55 -3.52 -2.08 -16.42
CA PHE A 55 -4.42 -1.42 -15.51
C PHE A 55 -4.55 -2.24 -14.21
N SER A 56 -4.36 -1.60 -13.07
CA SER A 56 -4.69 -2.18 -11.77
C SER A 56 -5.85 -1.43 -11.12
N ASP A 57 -6.87 -2.17 -10.74
CA ASP A 57 -8.06 -1.60 -10.14
C ASP A 57 -8.01 -1.76 -8.62
N GLU A 58 -7.98 -0.66 -7.92
CA GLU A 58 -8.06 -0.54 -6.47
C GLU A 58 -7.22 -1.58 -5.68
N PRO A 59 -5.89 -1.66 -5.91
CA PRO A 59 -5.05 -2.56 -5.13
C PRO A 59 -5.11 -2.18 -3.66
N GLU A 60 -5.21 -3.20 -2.79
CA GLU A 60 -5.43 -3.00 -1.37
C GLU A 60 -4.41 -3.73 -0.51
N ILE A 61 -4.19 -3.23 0.70
CA ILE A 61 -3.28 -3.86 1.66
C ILE A 61 -3.90 -5.11 2.31
N GLY A 62 -5.23 -5.24 2.25
CA GLY A 62 -5.96 -6.40 2.78
C GLY A 62 -6.07 -6.45 4.30
N ASN A 63 -5.86 -5.32 4.97
CA ASN A 63 -5.83 -5.19 6.42
C ASN A 63 -7.17 -4.76 7.04
N GLY A 64 -8.20 -4.56 6.25
CA GLY A 64 -9.50 -4.10 6.75
C GLY A 64 -10.66 -4.36 5.80
N HIS A 65 -11.85 -4.03 6.25
CA HIS A 65 -13.05 -4.02 5.43
C HIS A 65 -13.16 -2.68 4.72
N LEU A 66 -12.72 -2.63 3.50
CA LEU A 66 -12.55 -1.44 2.68
C LEU A 66 -13.79 -0.60 2.48
N TYR A 67 -14.94 -1.23 2.50
CA TYR A 67 -16.23 -0.58 2.24
C TYR A 67 -16.93 -0.06 3.50
N GLU A 68 -16.38 -0.31 4.68
CA GLU A 68 -16.92 0.23 5.92
C GLU A 68 -16.31 1.62 6.18
N MET A 69 -16.99 2.65 5.71
CA MET A 69 -16.56 4.06 5.79
C MET A 69 -16.25 4.55 7.22
N ASP A 70 -16.80 3.90 8.22
CA ASP A 70 -16.70 4.30 9.64
C ASP A 70 -15.54 3.59 10.37
N ARG A 71 -14.90 2.57 9.77
CA ARG A 71 -13.79 1.88 10.41
C ARG A 71 -12.48 2.60 10.15
N ARG A 72 -11.81 2.87 11.24
CA ARG A 72 -10.44 3.40 11.22
C ARG A 72 -9.46 2.25 11.36
N ILE A 73 -8.31 2.37 10.73
CA ILE A 73 -7.19 1.42 10.79
C ILE A 73 -6.81 1.02 12.24
N TYR A 74 -7.26 1.78 13.23
CA TYR A 74 -6.90 1.64 14.64
C TYR A 74 -7.91 0.84 15.48
N GLU A 75 -8.98 0.35 14.88
CA GLU A 75 -10.04 -0.34 15.62
C GLU A 75 -10.01 -1.84 15.35
N ASN A 76 -9.21 -2.57 16.13
CA ASN A 76 -9.13 -4.05 16.11
C ASN A 76 -8.74 -4.69 14.76
N GLU A 77 -8.17 -3.94 13.85
CA GLU A 77 -7.71 -4.43 12.56
C GLU A 77 -6.22 -4.82 12.60
N ASP A 78 -5.85 -5.78 11.76
CA ASP A 78 -4.44 -6.09 11.53
C ASP A 78 -3.74 -4.91 10.84
N GLN A 79 -2.51 -4.64 11.21
CA GLN A 79 -1.73 -3.56 10.62
C GLN A 79 -0.86 -4.12 9.50
N PRO A 80 -0.71 -3.40 8.36
CA PRO A 80 0.20 -3.80 7.29
C PRO A 80 1.62 -4.02 7.83
N TRP A 81 2.30 -5.06 7.36
CA TRP A 81 3.64 -5.37 7.83
C TRP A 81 4.50 -6.03 6.76
N SER A 82 5.78 -5.65 6.71
CA SER A 82 6.84 -6.35 5.98
C SER A 82 8.16 -6.25 6.73
N GLN A 83 9.19 -6.96 6.27
CA GLN A 83 10.54 -6.85 6.85
C GLN A 83 11.15 -5.48 6.53
N GLU A 84 10.90 -4.96 5.35
CA GLU A 84 11.34 -3.65 4.91
C GLU A 84 10.71 -2.54 5.76
N LEU A 85 9.40 -2.64 6.02
CA LEU A 85 8.70 -1.72 6.92
C LEU A 85 9.27 -1.78 8.34
N GLN A 86 9.58 -2.99 8.85
CA GLN A 86 10.25 -3.12 10.14
C GLN A 86 11.56 -2.35 10.17
N HIS A 87 12.38 -2.50 9.14
CA HIS A 87 13.65 -1.79 9.03
C HIS A 87 13.47 -0.26 9.01
N ASP A 88 12.45 0.22 8.29
CA ASP A 88 12.15 1.65 8.27
C ASP A 88 11.67 2.18 9.63
N LEU A 89 10.88 1.39 10.35
CA LEU A 89 10.48 1.72 11.72
C LEU A 89 11.67 1.79 12.68
N GLU A 90 12.61 0.86 12.57
CA GLU A 90 13.86 0.88 13.34
C GLU A 90 14.70 2.12 13.00
N ASN A 91 14.80 2.48 11.74
CA ASN A 91 15.51 3.68 11.30
C ASN A 91 14.84 4.97 11.80
N ARG A 92 13.51 5.03 11.80
CA ARG A 92 12.75 6.21 12.17
C ARG A 92 12.65 6.41 13.69
N TRP A 93 12.42 5.33 14.44
CA TRP A 93 12.14 5.38 15.88
C TRP A 93 13.21 4.73 16.76
N GLY A 94 14.26 4.18 16.16
CA GLY A 94 15.32 3.48 16.84
C GLY A 94 14.97 2.03 17.19
N LYS A 95 15.92 1.31 17.78
CA LYS A 95 15.78 -0.11 18.13
C LYS A 95 14.62 -0.41 19.10
N ASP A 96 14.16 0.60 19.81
CA ASP A 96 13.05 0.49 20.77
C ASP A 96 11.68 0.76 20.12
N TYR A 97 11.57 0.74 18.79
CA TYR A 97 10.33 1.07 18.06
C TYR A 97 9.12 0.25 18.53
N LEU A 98 9.33 -0.95 19.01
CA LEU A 98 8.26 -1.84 19.50
C LEU A 98 7.39 -1.19 20.59
N LYS A 99 7.95 -0.29 21.40
CA LYS A 99 7.19 0.44 22.43
C LYS A 99 6.11 1.37 21.88
N TYR A 100 6.22 1.76 20.61
CA TYR A 100 5.26 2.64 19.95
C TYR A 100 4.15 1.86 19.23
N LEU A 101 4.36 0.59 18.88
CA LEU A 101 3.36 -0.20 18.13
C LEU A 101 1.99 -0.28 18.83
N PRO A 102 1.87 -0.41 20.16
CA PRO A 102 0.57 -0.41 20.82
C PRO A 102 -0.29 0.82 20.52
N LEU A 103 0.33 1.97 20.19
CA LEU A 103 -0.37 3.21 19.86
C LEU A 103 -1.10 3.13 18.50
N LEU A 104 -0.82 2.12 17.70
CA LEU A 104 -1.58 1.86 16.47
C LEU A 104 -3.01 1.40 16.77
N TRP A 105 -3.24 0.76 17.91
CA TRP A 105 -4.55 0.24 18.33
C TRP A 105 -5.16 1.02 19.50
N GLU A 106 -4.35 1.48 20.45
CA GLU A 106 -4.85 2.16 21.63
C GLU A 106 -4.75 3.69 21.56
N ALA A 107 -5.84 4.36 21.96
CA ALA A 107 -5.93 5.82 21.96
C ALA A 107 -5.70 6.46 23.36
N GLU A 108 -5.39 5.68 24.38
CA GLU A 108 -5.35 6.15 25.77
C GLU A 108 -4.06 6.86 26.19
N PHE A 109 -3.10 7.00 25.28
CA PHE A 109 -1.85 7.70 25.54
C PHE A 109 -1.97 9.18 25.16
N GLU A 110 -0.92 9.94 25.46
CA GLU A 110 -0.88 11.36 25.06
C GLU A 110 -1.29 11.51 23.59
N GLU A 111 -2.35 12.27 23.36
CA GLU A 111 -2.99 12.42 22.05
C GLU A 111 -1.98 12.81 20.95
N ASN A 112 -1.07 13.71 21.26
CA ASN A 112 -0.03 14.15 20.33
C ASN A 112 0.97 13.03 19.98
N LEU A 113 1.30 12.14 20.91
CA LEU A 113 2.22 11.02 20.65
C LEU A 113 1.53 9.96 19.80
N THR A 114 0.30 9.62 20.12
CA THR A 114 -0.51 8.69 19.33
C THR A 114 -0.65 9.17 17.87
N ALA A 115 -1.00 10.43 17.67
CA ALA A 115 -1.13 11.00 16.34
C ALA A 115 0.19 10.96 15.54
N LYS A 116 1.30 11.30 16.18
CA LYS A 116 2.65 11.25 15.55
C LYS A 116 3.04 9.82 15.15
N VAL A 117 2.77 8.85 16.02
CA VAL A 117 3.09 7.44 15.74
C VAL A 117 2.24 6.91 14.59
N ARG A 118 0.93 7.14 14.62
CA ARG A 118 0.02 6.71 13.57
C ARG A 118 0.34 7.35 12.22
N TYR A 119 0.58 8.66 12.22
CA TYR A 119 1.02 9.36 11.01
C TYR A 119 2.35 8.79 10.50
N GLY A 120 3.35 8.67 11.38
CA GLY A 120 4.67 8.19 10.99
C GLY A 120 4.68 6.75 10.49
N TYR A 121 3.80 5.91 11.03
CA TYR A 121 3.61 4.53 10.54
C TYR A 121 2.99 4.51 9.15
N MET A 122 1.88 5.24 8.93
CA MET A 122 1.21 5.28 7.63
C MET A 122 2.04 5.95 6.54
N ASP A 123 2.83 6.95 6.88
CA ASP A 123 3.81 7.57 6.00
C ASP A 123 4.84 6.53 5.47
N LEU A 124 5.32 5.64 6.33
CA LEU A 124 6.20 4.54 5.93
C LEU A 124 5.46 3.46 5.11
N VAL A 125 4.23 3.13 5.48
CA VAL A 125 3.39 2.19 4.70
C VAL A 125 3.18 2.71 3.29
N THR A 126 2.76 3.98 3.14
CA THR A 126 2.58 4.62 1.82
C THR A 126 3.86 4.55 0.99
N ARG A 127 4.98 4.90 1.61
CA ARG A 127 6.27 4.88 0.93
C ARG A 127 6.67 3.48 0.46
N ARG A 128 6.35 2.44 1.23
CA ARG A 128 6.58 1.06 0.80
C ARG A 128 5.71 0.68 -0.38
N VAL A 129 4.42 0.99 -0.36
CA VAL A 129 3.53 0.75 -1.51
C VAL A 129 4.03 1.48 -2.76
N GLU A 130 4.44 2.74 -2.62
CA GLU A 130 5.05 3.50 -3.72
C GLU A 130 6.29 2.77 -4.28
N MET A 131 7.25 2.47 -3.41
CA MET A 131 8.55 1.92 -3.83
C MET A 131 8.47 0.48 -4.30
N ASP A 132 7.79 -0.37 -3.53
CA ASP A 132 7.82 -1.82 -3.71
C ASP A 132 6.76 -2.30 -4.70
N PHE A 133 5.65 -1.57 -4.87
CA PHE A 133 4.58 -1.93 -5.79
C PHE A 133 4.49 -0.98 -6.99
N SER A 134 4.02 0.25 -6.80
CA SER A 134 3.69 1.15 -7.91
C SER A 134 4.88 1.47 -8.79
N LYS A 135 6.04 1.73 -8.19
CA LYS A 135 7.28 2.08 -8.90
C LYS A 135 7.89 0.90 -9.63
N GLN A 136 7.88 -0.29 -9.05
CA GLN A 136 8.37 -1.49 -9.73
C GLN A 136 7.57 -1.75 -11.01
N ILE A 137 6.24 -1.77 -10.91
CA ILE A 137 5.36 -1.99 -12.07
C ILE A 137 5.49 -0.86 -13.08
N GLY A 138 5.47 0.39 -12.61
CA GLY A 138 5.61 1.57 -13.47
C GLY A 138 6.94 1.60 -14.23
N ASN A 139 8.04 1.24 -13.58
CA ASN A 139 9.34 1.13 -14.23
C ASN A 139 9.35 0.01 -15.28
N TRP A 140 8.85 -1.17 -14.92
CA TRP A 140 8.74 -2.29 -15.85
C TRP A 140 7.92 -1.90 -17.10
N CYS A 141 6.76 -1.30 -16.91
CA CYS A 141 5.93 -0.86 -18.03
C CYS A 141 6.66 0.15 -18.92
N ARG A 142 7.32 1.14 -18.33
CA ARG A 142 8.10 2.14 -19.05
C ARG A 142 9.24 1.52 -19.87
N ASP A 143 9.96 0.58 -19.27
CA ASP A 143 11.09 -0.12 -19.92
C ASP A 143 10.62 -0.98 -21.10
N HIS A 144 9.35 -1.42 -21.08
CA HIS A 144 8.72 -2.20 -22.14
C HIS A 144 7.85 -1.36 -23.10
N GLY A 145 7.91 -0.03 -23.00
CA GLY A 145 7.23 0.89 -23.93
C GLY A 145 5.70 0.95 -23.81
N VAL A 146 5.17 0.61 -22.62
CA VAL A 146 3.75 0.64 -22.28
C VAL A 146 3.51 1.50 -21.03
N GLN A 147 2.24 1.80 -20.73
CA GLN A 147 1.86 2.60 -19.58
C GLN A 147 1.38 1.72 -18.42
N TYR A 148 1.59 2.20 -17.21
CA TYR A 148 0.93 1.69 -16.02
C TYR A 148 -0.12 2.68 -15.55
N ILE A 149 -1.38 2.25 -15.50
CA ILE A 149 -2.53 3.06 -15.10
C ILE A 149 -3.36 2.29 -14.07
N GLY A 150 -4.21 2.99 -13.33
CA GLY A 150 -5.11 2.34 -12.39
C GLY A 150 -5.78 3.31 -11.44
N HIS A 151 -6.69 2.77 -10.65
CA HIS A 151 -7.31 3.47 -9.55
C HIS A 151 -6.59 3.11 -8.25
N LEU A 152 -6.57 4.04 -7.31
CA LEU A 152 -6.30 3.74 -5.91
C LEU A 152 -7.62 3.43 -5.22
N ILE A 153 -7.54 2.65 -4.13
CA ILE A 153 -8.72 2.23 -3.42
C ILE A 153 -9.51 3.43 -2.90
N GLU A 154 -10.79 3.47 -3.27
CA GLU A 154 -11.71 4.55 -2.87
C GLU A 154 -11.12 5.94 -3.13
N ASP A 155 -10.53 6.13 -4.30
CA ASP A 155 -9.81 7.32 -4.71
C ASP A 155 -10.62 8.62 -4.61
N ASN A 156 -11.94 8.55 -4.74
CA ASN A 156 -12.85 9.68 -4.58
C ASN A 156 -12.97 10.22 -3.14
N ASN A 157 -12.53 9.46 -2.13
CA ASN A 157 -12.56 9.82 -0.71
C ASN A 157 -11.20 9.67 -0.02
N GLN A 158 -10.12 9.57 -0.77
CA GLN A 158 -8.81 9.20 -0.25
C GLN A 158 -8.28 10.12 0.84
N HIS A 159 -8.45 11.44 0.73
CA HIS A 159 -7.98 12.36 1.75
C HIS A 159 -8.75 12.26 3.08
N ALA A 160 -9.93 11.65 3.09
CA ALA A 160 -10.63 11.35 4.34
C ALA A 160 -10.19 10.03 4.98
N ARG A 161 -9.39 9.22 4.28
CA ARG A 161 -9.02 7.87 4.64
C ARG A 161 -7.53 7.64 4.84
N CYS A 162 -6.77 8.67 5.17
CA CYS A 162 -5.32 8.57 5.40
C CYS A 162 -4.87 7.47 6.37
N GLY A 163 -5.76 6.80 7.04
CA GLY A 163 -5.46 5.72 7.98
C GLY A 163 -6.03 4.35 7.59
N SER A 164 -6.70 4.19 6.45
CA SER A 164 -7.40 2.94 6.11
C SER A 164 -7.15 2.42 4.69
N SER A 165 -6.40 3.13 3.89
CA SER A 165 -6.05 2.75 2.52
C SER A 165 -4.55 2.69 2.36
N LEU A 166 -4.05 3.05 1.19
CA LEU A 166 -2.63 3.10 0.89
C LEU A 166 -1.90 4.29 1.54
N GLY A 167 -2.61 5.15 2.28
CA GLY A 167 -2.04 6.28 3.01
C GLY A 167 -2.09 7.58 2.22
N HIS A 168 -0.99 8.03 1.63
CA HIS A 168 -0.93 9.33 0.96
C HIS A 168 -1.17 9.20 -0.54
N PHE A 169 -2.32 9.66 -0.99
CA PHE A 169 -2.77 9.57 -2.38
C PHE A 169 -1.76 10.04 -3.43
N PHE A 170 -1.15 11.20 -3.24
CA PHE A 170 -0.27 11.78 -4.24
C PHE A 170 1.11 11.13 -4.34
N GLU A 171 1.59 10.46 -3.30
CA GLU A 171 2.85 9.74 -3.35
C GLU A 171 2.75 8.50 -4.23
N ASP A 172 1.67 7.74 -4.10
CA ASP A 172 1.43 6.55 -4.93
C ASP A 172 1.22 6.87 -6.41
N PHE A 173 0.80 8.11 -6.74
CA PHE A 173 0.55 8.53 -8.13
C PHE A 173 1.79 8.93 -8.91
N GLN A 174 2.91 9.20 -8.28
CA GLN A 174 4.09 9.72 -8.99
C GLN A 174 4.61 8.78 -10.08
N ASP A 175 4.40 7.48 -9.91
CA ASP A 175 4.86 6.44 -10.85
C ASP A 175 3.73 5.83 -11.69
N ARG A 176 2.49 6.29 -11.55
CA ARG A 176 1.34 5.93 -12.40
C ARG A 176 1.03 7.04 -13.39
N ILE A 177 1.02 6.70 -14.67
CA ILE A 177 0.75 7.68 -15.72
C ILE A 177 -0.75 7.67 -16.04
N CYS A 178 -1.61 8.23 -15.23
CA CYS A 178 -2.87 8.78 -15.70
C CYS A 178 -3.61 9.59 -14.64
N GLN A 179 -3.33 10.88 -14.62
CA GLN A 179 -4.12 11.87 -13.88
C GLN A 179 -5.50 12.13 -14.52
N GLU A 180 -5.70 11.76 -15.79
CA GLU A 180 -6.91 12.19 -16.52
C GLU A 180 -8.16 11.39 -16.19
N SER A 181 -8.05 10.11 -15.83
CA SER A 181 -9.23 9.30 -15.48
C SER A 181 -9.82 9.64 -14.11
N MET A 182 -9.05 10.28 -13.23
CA MET A 182 -9.50 10.68 -11.88
C MET A 182 -10.19 12.04 -11.83
N ILE A 183 -9.90 12.95 -12.76
CA ILE A 183 -10.56 14.26 -12.82
C ILE A 183 -12.04 14.13 -13.24
N LEU A 184 -12.42 13.03 -13.85
CA LEU A 184 -13.82 12.77 -14.26
C LEU A 184 -14.71 12.25 -13.12
N ALA A 185 -14.15 11.79 -12.02
CA ALA A 185 -14.90 11.34 -10.83
C ALA A 185 -15.23 12.50 -9.85
N VAL A 186 -14.67 13.68 -10.07
CA VAL A 186 -14.97 14.89 -9.26
C VAL A 186 -15.94 15.78 -10.04
N ARG A 187 -17.16 15.31 -10.23
CA ARG A 187 -18.31 16.14 -10.61
C ARG A 187 -19.46 15.95 -9.64
#